data_21c04bc73c2744bde70aa448cf2fa97e
#
_entry.id   21c04bc73c2744bde70aa448cf2fa97e
#
_cell.length_a   1.000
_cell.length_b   1.000
_cell.length_c   1.000
_cell.angle_alpha   90.00
_cell.angle_beta   90.00
_cell.angle_gamma   90.00
#
_symmetry.space_group_name_H-M   'P 1'
#
loop_
_entity.id
_entity.type
_entity.pdbx_description
1 polymer ?
#
loop_
_entity_poly.entity_id
_entity_poly.type
_entity_poly.pdbx_seq_one_letter_code
_entity_poly.pdbx_strand_id
1 'polypeptide(L)'
;MSAARVPLTEEQRAYLQCAIQTRDGRRCFYCRRNFRRRPGRRKTLDHYIPHRLWPGWELDNLVLACERCNLAKADSLPWPLVWLLLAVHRPERWELAA
;
A
#
# COMPACT_ATOMS: atom_id res chain seq x y z
N MET A 1 -7.54 -16.65 -11.82
CA MET A 1 -6.49 -17.03 -10.87
C MET A 1 -5.65 -15.81 -10.49
N SER A 2 -5.37 -15.63 -9.24
CA SER A 2 -4.44 -14.59 -8.83
C SER A 2 -3.01 -15.03 -9.08
N ALA A 3 -2.15 -14.10 -9.51
CA ALA A 3 -0.74 -14.39 -9.67
C ALA A 3 -0.10 -14.69 -8.32
N ALA A 4 0.78 -15.67 -8.26
CA ALA A 4 1.53 -15.95 -7.04
C ALA A 4 2.51 -14.81 -6.78
N ARG A 5 2.70 -14.45 -5.51
CA ARG A 5 3.71 -13.47 -5.13
C ARG A 5 5.09 -14.10 -5.23
N VAL A 6 5.98 -13.43 -5.96
CA VAL A 6 7.38 -13.84 -6.02
C VAL A 6 8.07 -13.33 -4.76
N PRO A 7 8.69 -14.21 -3.96
CA PRO A 7 9.37 -13.77 -2.75
C PRO A 7 10.52 -12.80 -3.07
N LEU A 8 10.68 -11.79 -2.24
CA LEU A 8 11.80 -10.86 -2.34
C LEU A 8 13.03 -11.45 -1.64
N THR A 9 14.19 -11.23 -2.23
CA THR A 9 15.45 -11.46 -1.52
C THR A 9 15.61 -10.38 -0.44
N GLU A 10 16.49 -10.62 0.52
CA GLU A 10 16.79 -9.61 1.54
C GLU A 10 17.33 -8.31 0.94
N GLU A 11 18.17 -8.42 -0.09
CA GLU A 11 18.70 -7.25 -0.78
C GLU A 11 17.61 -6.45 -1.48
N GLN A 12 16.71 -7.14 -2.16
CA GLN A 12 15.58 -6.48 -2.82
C GLN A 12 14.68 -5.79 -1.80
N ARG A 13 14.39 -6.46 -0.71
CA ARG A 13 13.57 -5.90 0.37
C ARG A 13 14.23 -4.66 0.97
N ALA A 14 15.53 -4.73 1.26
CA ALA A 14 16.27 -3.61 1.81
C ALA A 14 16.29 -2.42 0.84
N TYR A 15 16.48 -2.68 -0.44
CA TYR A 15 16.45 -1.65 -1.48
C TYR A 15 15.09 -0.96 -1.51
N LEU A 16 14.00 -1.74 -1.56
CA LEU A 16 12.65 -1.20 -1.61
C LEU A 16 12.32 -0.39 -0.36
N GLN A 17 12.67 -0.90 0.81
CA GLN A 17 12.44 -0.17 2.06
C GLN A 17 13.20 1.14 2.10
N CYS A 18 14.45 1.14 1.66
CA CYS A 18 15.26 2.36 1.61
C CYS A 18 14.66 3.38 0.64
N ALA A 19 14.27 2.95 -0.55
CA ALA A 19 13.66 3.83 -1.55
C ALA A 19 12.35 4.43 -1.05
N ILE A 20 11.51 3.62 -0.41
CA ILE A 20 10.23 4.09 0.13
C ILE A 20 10.46 5.06 1.29
N GLN A 21 11.41 4.76 2.19
CA GLN A 21 11.73 5.66 3.30
C GLN A 21 12.26 7.01 2.81
N THR A 22 13.03 7.00 1.73
CA THR A 22 13.53 8.23 1.13
C THR A 22 12.38 9.07 0.55
N ARG A 23 11.40 8.41 -0.04
CA ARG A 23 10.22 9.08 -0.62
C ARG A 23 9.23 9.55 0.45
N ASP A 24 8.87 8.68 1.40
CA ASP A 24 7.74 8.86 2.30
C ASP A 24 8.12 9.13 3.76
N GLY A 25 9.39 8.98 4.11
CA GLY A 25 9.84 9.08 5.50
C GLY A 25 9.77 7.74 6.24
N ARG A 26 10.25 7.75 7.50
CA ARG A 26 10.37 6.54 8.32
C ARG A 26 9.15 6.35 9.22
N ARG A 27 7.97 6.43 8.65
CA ARG A 27 6.70 6.34 9.36
C ARG A 27 5.74 5.45 8.59
N CYS A 28 4.78 4.87 9.32
CA CYS A 28 3.69 4.14 8.69
C CYS A 28 2.93 5.07 7.74
N PHE A 29 2.70 4.61 6.54
CA PHE A 29 1.97 5.39 5.52
C PHE A 29 0.55 5.73 5.96
N TYR A 30 -0.10 4.83 6.71
CA TYR A 30 -1.50 4.99 7.08
C TYR A 30 -1.70 5.76 8.38
N CYS A 31 -1.07 5.33 9.48
CA CYS A 31 -1.27 5.97 10.78
C CYS A 31 -0.25 7.07 11.09
N ARG A 32 0.79 7.21 10.28
CA ARG A 32 1.84 8.22 10.40
C ARG A 32 2.69 8.13 11.66
N ARG A 33 2.61 7.03 12.40
CA ARG A 33 3.43 6.81 13.58
C ARG A 33 4.76 6.20 13.21
N ASN A 34 5.78 6.46 14.03
CA ASN A 34 7.10 5.87 13.84
C ASN A 34 7.05 4.36 14.03
N PHE A 35 7.87 3.63 13.29
CA PHE A 35 8.01 2.20 13.46
C PHE A 35 8.71 1.87 14.78
N ARG A 36 8.35 0.73 15.38
CA ARG A 36 8.92 0.24 16.65
C ARG A 36 9.23 -1.25 16.49
N ARG A 37 10.17 -1.76 17.30
CA ARG A 37 10.54 -3.17 17.28
C ARG A 37 9.60 -4.05 18.13
N ARG A 38 8.45 -3.56 18.49
CA ARG A 38 7.46 -4.33 19.25
C ARG A 38 6.33 -4.79 18.33
N PRO A 39 5.59 -5.86 18.71
CA PRO A 39 4.47 -6.36 17.91
C PRO A 39 3.47 -5.28 17.56
N GLY A 40 2.99 -5.33 16.33
CA GLY A 40 2.05 -4.36 15.79
C GLY A 40 2.68 -3.08 15.26
N ARG A 41 3.94 -2.80 15.60
CA ARG A 41 4.62 -1.55 15.20
C ARG A 41 5.80 -1.75 14.28
N ARG A 42 6.11 -2.98 13.92
CA ARG A 42 7.21 -3.26 12.99
C ARG A 42 6.84 -2.81 11.60
N LYS A 43 7.82 -2.35 10.84
CA LYS A 43 7.57 -1.95 9.46
C LYS A 43 7.40 -3.17 8.57
N THR A 44 6.48 -3.06 7.64
CA THR A 44 6.21 -4.08 6.63
C THR A 44 6.04 -3.40 5.27
N LEU A 45 6.27 -4.17 4.21
CA LEU A 45 5.96 -3.71 2.85
C LEU A 45 4.49 -4.03 2.57
N ASP A 46 3.75 -3.05 2.10
CA ASP A 46 2.34 -3.21 1.76
C ASP A 46 2.09 -2.76 0.33
N HIS A 47 1.28 -3.52 -0.38
CA HIS A 47 0.76 -3.09 -1.68
C HIS A 47 -0.40 -2.13 -1.44
N TYR A 48 -0.24 -0.87 -1.85
CA TYR A 48 -1.29 0.14 -1.71
C TYR A 48 -2.55 -0.31 -2.44
N ILE A 49 -2.41 -0.69 -3.71
CA ILE A 49 -3.43 -1.45 -4.43
C ILE A 49 -3.10 -2.93 -4.23
N PRO A 50 -4.05 -3.77 -3.78
CA PRO A 50 -3.76 -5.16 -3.46
C PRO A 50 -3.03 -5.89 -4.60
N HIS A 51 -2.11 -6.77 -4.24
CA HIS A 51 -1.32 -7.54 -5.19
C HIS A 51 -2.18 -8.28 -6.22
N ARG A 52 -3.35 -8.77 -5.84
CA ARG A 52 -4.25 -9.47 -6.77
C ARG A 52 -4.75 -8.58 -7.90
N LEU A 53 -4.76 -7.25 -7.71
CA LEU A 53 -5.20 -6.28 -8.71
C LEU A 53 -4.04 -5.65 -9.46
N TRP A 54 -2.91 -5.52 -8.80
CA TRP A 54 -1.68 -4.98 -9.38
C TRP A 54 -0.50 -5.83 -8.89
N PRO A 55 -0.22 -6.97 -9.56
CA PRO A 55 0.86 -7.87 -9.15
C PRO A 55 2.24 -7.25 -9.27
N GLY A 56 3.15 -7.75 -8.45
CA GLY A 56 4.55 -7.36 -8.53
C GLY A 56 4.98 -6.49 -7.36
N TRP A 57 6.23 -6.02 -7.42
CA TRP A 57 6.87 -5.24 -6.37
C TRP A 57 7.33 -3.89 -6.92
N GLU A 58 6.44 -3.18 -7.59
CA GLU A 58 6.74 -1.87 -8.14
C GLU A 58 6.67 -0.79 -7.07
N LEU A 59 7.68 0.08 -7.02
CA LEU A 59 7.74 1.15 -6.03
C LEU A 59 6.50 2.04 -6.04
N ASP A 60 5.92 2.25 -7.23
CA ASP A 60 4.73 3.12 -7.35
C ASP A 60 3.52 2.57 -6.60
N ASN A 61 3.50 1.27 -6.32
CA ASN A 61 2.41 0.63 -5.60
C ASN A 61 2.82 0.11 -4.23
N LEU A 62 3.99 0.48 -3.73
CA LEU A 62 4.48 -0.02 -2.44
C LEU A 62 4.58 1.12 -1.44
N VAL A 63 4.16 0.83 -0.22
CA VAL A 63 4.30 1.73 0.92
C VAL A 63 4.83 0.93 2.11
N LEU A 64 5.40 1.61 3.09
CA LEU A 64 5.76 1.00 4.35
C LEU A 64 4.62 1.23 5.34
N ALA A 65 4.17 0.17 5.98
CA ALA A 65 3.10 0.21 6.96
C ALA A 65 3.51 -0.58 8.19
N CYS A 66 3.00 -0.18 9.36
CA CYS A 66 3.19 -0.99 10.55
C CYS A 66 2.31 -2.25 10.44
N GLU A 67 2.70 -3.31 11.14
CA GLU A 67 1.97 -4.58 11.10
C GLU A 67 0.48 -4.41 11.38
N ARG A 68 0.14 -3.57 12.36
CA ARG A 68 -1.25 -3.32 12.74
C ARG A 68 -2.06 -2.74 11.57
N CYS A 69 -1.55 -1.70 10.92
CA CYS A 69 -2.25 -1.08 9.80
C CYS A 69 -2.31 -2.01 8.59
N ASN A 70 -1.24 -2.76 8.34
CA ASN A 70 -1.20 -3.71 7.24
C ASN A 70 -2.26 -4.81 7.42
N LEU A 71 -2.35 -5.36 8.63
CA LEU A 71 -3.37 -6.37 8.94
C LEU A 71 -4.78 -5.80 8.86
N ALA A 72 -4.99 -4.58 9.36
CA ALA A 72 -6.31 -3.95 9.32
C ALA A 72 -6.77 -3.66 7.91
N LYS A 73 -5.85 -3.22 7.05
CA LYS A 73 -6.16 -2.94 5.64
C LYS A 73 -6.39 -4.24 4.85
N ALA A 74 -5.58 -5.27 5.12
CA ALA A 74 -5.60 -6.54 4.38
C ALA A 74 -5.60 -6.29 2.86
N ASP A 75 -6.54 -6.87 2.11
CA ASP A 75 -6.65 -6.71 0.67
C ASP A 75 -7.64 -5.62 0.25
N SER A 76 -8.06 -4.77 1.18
CA SER A 76 -9.02 -3.72 0.85
C SER A 76 -8.34 -2.57 0.10
N LEU A 77 -9.12 -1.89 -0.73
CA LEU A 77 -8.68 -0.67 -1.38
C LEU A 77 -8.83 0.51 -0.43
N PRO A 78 -7.86 1.45 -0.41
CA PRO A 78 -8.03 2.69 0.35
C PRO A 78 -9.22 3.49 -0.16
N TRP A 79 -10.00 4.08 0.76
CA TRP A 79 -11.19 4.84 0.40
C TRP A 79 -10.96 5.96 -0.61
N PRO A 80 -9.91 6.79 -0.49
CA PRO A 80 -9.68 7.84 -1.49
C PRO A 80 -9.49 7.27 -2.89
N LEU A 81 -8.82 6.13 -3.01
CA LEU A 81 -8.64 5.48 -4.29
C LEU A 81 -9.96 4.92 -4.83
N VAL A 82 -10.80 4.36 -3.96
CA VAL A 82 -12.12 3.86 -4.36
C VAL A 82 -12.96 4.99 -4.96
N TRP A 83 -12.99 6.15 -4.30
CA TRP A 83 -13.70 7.31 -4.82
C TRP A 83 -13.17 7.76 -6.18
N LEU A 84 -11.85 7.79 -6.33
CA LEU A 84 -11.23 8.17 -7.58
C LEU A 84 -11.58 7.19 -8.72
N LEU A 85 -11.53 5.89 -8.44
CA LEU A 85 -11.89 4.87 -9.43
C LEU A 85 -13.35 4.97 -9.83
N LEU A 86 -14.24 5.23 -8.88
CA LEU A 86 -15.66 5.42 -9.19
C LEU A 86 -15.87 6.65 -10.07
N ALA A 87 -15.15 7.73 -9.81
CA ALA A 87 -15.26 8.94 -10.63
C ALA A 87 -14.81 8.68 -12.07
N VAL A 88 -13.74 7.91 -12.26
CA VAL A 88 -13.21 7.58 -13.58
C VAL A 88 -14.16 6.65 -14.36
N HIS A 89 -14.72 5.65 -13.67
CA HIS A 89 -15.56 4.64 -14.34
C HIS A 89 -17.03 5.02 -14.47
N ARG A 90 -17.48 6.02 -13.74
CA ARG A 90 -18.86 6.48 -13.77
C ARG A 90 -18.95 8.01 -13.74
N PRO A 91 -18.36 8.68 -14.72
CA PRO A 91 -18.35 10.16 -14.73
C PRO A 91 -19.76 10.76 -14.79
N GLU A 92 -20.72 10.10 -15.41
CA GLU A 92 -22.08 10.58 -15.53
C GLU A 92 -22.78 10.77 -14.18
N ARG A 93 -22.35 10.01 -13.16
CA ARG A 93 -22.89 10.17 -11.80
C ARG A 93 -22.52 11.52 -11.20
N TRP A 94 -21.34 11.97 -11.52
CA TRP A 94 -20.85 13.24 -10.98
C TRP A 94 -21.48 14.42 -11.69
N GLU A 95 -21.74 14.29 -12.97
CA GLU A 95 -22.47 15.30 -13.73
C GLU A 95 -23.90 15.49 -13.24
N LEU A 96 -24.58 14.39 -12.92
CA LEU A 96 -25.95 14.43 -12.40
C LEU A 96 -26.02 15.02 -10.99
N ALA A 97 -24.94 14.90 -10.22
CA ALA A 97 -24.86 15.40 -8.85
C ALA A 97 -24.47 16.88 -8.77
N ALA A 98 -23.98 17.44 -9.86
CA ALA A 98 -23.48 18.82 -9.89
C ALA A 98 -24.62 19.87 -9.93
#